data_339c405fd0734abe93fd459cbb37d08a
#
_entry.id   339c405fd0734abe93fd459cbb37d08a
#
_cell.length_a   1.000
_cell.length_b   1.000
_cell.length_c   1.000
_cell.angle_alpha   90.00
_cell.angle_beta   90.00
_cell.angle_gamma   90.00
#
_symmetry.space_group_name_H-M   'P 1'
#
loop_
_entity.id
_entity.type
_entity.pdbx_description
1 polymer ?
#
loop_
_entity_poly.entity_id
_entity_poly.type
_entity_poly.pdbx_seq_one_letter_code
_entity_poly.pdbx_strand_id
1 'polypeptide(L)'
;MAIKGKSKSRGTRTVARGPKPAYVPVRTPLLRRRGLWISVATVAVCALVVALGVGLIQQREDAQERERTDRMATAVNQYRGQIDPVLATVGQPQPPAGFDAFPDLGATLPVISSDDADEAAFDQAETVARDSASSARSAASSIEDVPVADFIRDRGFSREFVVYMLDSQSELARAMKLYEQAAQLVILGIGFDDPSERQDLLSSADDLFAVAEEAFARGYADYVEAQAAAGVFQPVAPTG
;
A
#
# COMPACT_ATOMS: atom_id res chain seq x y z
N MET A 1 -21.63 -114.51 -59.52
CA MET A 1 -23.02 -114.21 -59.96
C MET A 1 -23.44 -112.91 -59.46
N ALA A 2 -23.77 -111.98 -60.35
CA ALA A 2 -24.12 -110.59 -60.08
C ALA A 2 -25.56 -110.40 -59.73
N ILE A 3 -25.88 -109.53 -58.81
CA ILE A 3 -27.18 -108.97 -58.69
C ILE A 3 -27.06 -107.41 -58.49
N LYS A 4 -27.58 -106.76 -59.51
CA LYS A 4 -27.73 -105.34 -59.65
C LYS A 4 -28.80 -104.81 -58.72
N GLY A 5 -28.52 -103.81 -57.84
CA GLY A 5 -29.50 -103.08 -57.10
C GLY A 5 -29.64 -101.65 -57.60
N LYS A 6 -30.77 -101.31 -58.09
CA LYS A 6 -31.16 -99.93 -58.57
C LYS A 6 -31.28 -98.95 -57.39
N SER A 7 -30.46 -97.96 -57.35
CA SER A 7 -30.69 -96.85 -56.40
C SER A 7 -31.66 -95.86 -56.97
N LYS A 8 -32.73 -95.58 -56.23
CA LYS A 8 -33.67 -94.50 -56.48
C LYS A 8 -33.08 -93.20 -56.05
N SER A 9 -32.96 -92.21 -56.92
CA SER A 9 -32.56 -90.90 -56.62
C SER A 9 -33.75 -90.19 -55.90
N ARG A 10 -33.55 -89.85 -54.62
CA ARG A 10 -34.45 -88.93 -53.91
C ARG A 10 -34.09 -87.52 -54.28
N GLY A 11 -35.04 -86.84 -54.95
CA GLY A 11 -34.93 -85.41 -55.22
C GLY A 11 -34.86 -84.66 -53.94
N THR A 12 -33.82 -83.94 -53.77
CA THR A 12 -33.68 -82.97 -52.65
C THR A 12 -34.59 -81.80 -52.93
N ARG A 13 -35.65 -81.67 -52.11
CA ARG A 13 -36.48 -80.45 -52.05
C ARG A 13 -35.63 -79.34 -51.46
N THR A 14 -35.20 -78.37 -52.28
CA THR A 14 -34.61 -77.11 -51.81
C THR A 14 -35.76 -76.29 -51.18
N VAL A 15 -35.76 -76.26 -49.87
CA VAL A 15 -36.63 -75.33 -49.13
C VAL A 15 -36.00 -73.94 -49.30
N ALA A 16 -36.70 -73.04 -50.00
CA ALA A 16 -36.31 -71.62 -50.09
C ALA A 16 -36.35 -71.05 -48.65
N ARG A 17 -35.13 -70.80 -48.12
CA ARG A 17 -35.00 -69.99 -46.89
C ARG A 17 -35.42 -68.56 -47.23
N GLY A 18 -36.51 -68.15 -46.66
CA GLY A 18 -36.95 -66.74 -46.66
C GLY A 18 -35.81 -65.84 -46.17
N PRO A 19 -35.81 -64.57 -46.59
CA PRO A 19 -34.79 -63.60 -46.17
C PRO A 19 -34.78 -63.53 -44.66
N LYS A 20 -33.53 -63.70 -44.09
CA LYS A 20 -33.35 -63.51 -42.66
C LYS A 20 -33.80 -62.10 -42.31
N PRO A 21 -34.65 -61.92 -41.27
CA PRO A 21 -35.03 -60.57 -40.83
C PRO A 21 -33.74 -59.80 -40.49
N ALA A 22 -33.54 -58.68 -41.18
CA ALA A 22 -32.42 -57.78 -40.88
C ALA A 22 -32.66 -57.25 -39.44
N TYR A 23 -31.79 -57.69 -38.54
CA TYR A 23 -31.79 -57.19 -37.14
C TYR A 23 -31.26 -55.76 -37.19
N VAL A 24 -32.18 -54.79 -37.17
CA VAL A 24 -31.82 -53.37 -37.00
C VAL A 24 -31.60 -53.17 -35.48
N PRO A 25 -30.34 -52.89 -35.06
CA PRO A 25 -30.08 -52.65 -33.64
C PRO A 25 -30.86 -51.41 -33.24
N VAL A 26 -31.85 -51.56 -32.40
CA VAL A 26 -32.59 -50.45 -31.79
C VAL A 26 -31.59 -49.71 -30.90
N ARG A 27 -31.04 -48.60 -31.37
CA ARG A 27 -30.19 -47.74 -30.56
C ARG A 27 -31.01 -47.22 -29.41
N THR A 28 -30.78 -47.70 -28.21
CA THR A 28 -31.39 -47.16 -27.00
C THR A 28 -31.03 -45.69 -26.92
N PRO A 29 -32.04 -44.78 -26.75
CA PRO A 29 -31.77 -43.35 -26.63
C PRO A 29 -30.76 -43.10 -25.52
N LEU A 30 -29.77 -42.23 -25.78
CA LEU A 30 -28.63 -41.94 -24.89
C LEU A 30 -29.10 -41.62 -23.44
N LEU A 31 -30.27 -40.97 -23.32
CA LEU A 31 -30.91 -40.60 -22.04
C LEU A 31 -31.32 -41.80 -21.16
N ARG A 32 -31.48 -43.02 -21.73
CA ARG A 32 -31.83 -44.24 -20.97
C ARG A 32 -30.60 -45.08 -20.54
N ARG A 33 -29.41 -44.67 -20.85
CA ARG A 33 -28.18 -45.37 -20.44
C ARG A 33 -27.86 -45.01 -18.99
N ARG A 34 -28.06 -45.91 -18.08
CA ARG A 34 -27.77 -45.74 -16.64
C ARG A 34 -26.31 -45.28 -16.41
N GLY A 35 -25.36 -45.82 -17.19
CA GLY A 35 -23.96 -45.45 -17.10
C GLY A 35 -23.67 -43.96 -17.42
N LEU A 36 -24.40 -43.37 -18.35
CA LEU A 36 -24.25 -41.96 -18.72
C LEU A 36 -24.70 -41.05 -17.57
N TRP A 37 -25.81 -41.38 -16.91
CA TRP A 37 -26.29 -40.61 -15.74
C TRP A 37 -25.37 -40.72 -14.54
N ILE A 38 -24.74 -41.90 -14.31
CA ILE A 38 -23.74 -42.05 -13.25
C ILE A 38 -22.52 -41.19 -13.55
N SER A 39 -22.01 -41.17 -14.79
CA SER A 39 -20.87 -40.32 -15.17
C SER A 39 -21.17 -38.83 -15.03
N VAL A 40 -22.36 -38.38 -15.46
CA VAL A 40 -22.80 -36.99 -15.32
C VAL A 40 -22.91 -36.61 -13.83
N ALA A 41 -23.50 -37.47 -13.02
CA ALA A 41 -23.61 -37.24 -11.57
C ALA A 41 -22.23 -37.15 -10.90
N THR A 42 -21.30 -38.03 -11.27
CA THR A 42 -19.93 -37.99 -10.73
C THR A 42 -19.21 -36.69 -11.10
N VAL A 43 -19.30 -36.28 -12.36
CA VAL A 43 -18.72 -35.00 -12.81
C VAL A 43 -19.34 -33.81 -12.10
N ALA A 44 -20.66 -33.81 -11.93
CA ALA A 44 -21.37 -32.75 -11.22
C ALA A 44 -20.95 -32.68 -9.74
N VAL A 45 -20.83 -33.82 -9.07
CA VAL A 45 -20.35 -33.87 -7.67
C VAL A 45 -18.89 -33.39 -7.57
N CYS A 46 -18.00 -33.85 -8.47
CA CYS A 46 -16.61 -33.37 -8.50
C CYS A 46 -16.54 -31.84 -8.74
N ALA A 47 -17.31 -31.32 -9.69
CA ALA A 47 -17.38 -29.89 -9.95
C ALA A 47 -17.88 -29.08 -8.74
N LEU A 48 -18.88 -29.61 -8.03
CA LEU A 48 -19.42 -28.99 -6.82
C LEU A 48 -18.40 -29.00 -5.67
N VAL A 49 -17.67 -30.09 -5.47
CA VAL A 49 -16.61 -30.19 -4.47
C VAL A 49 -15.46 -29.21 -4.78
N VAL A 50 -15.08 -29.11 -6.05
CA VAL A 50 -14.06 -28.13 -6.48
C VAL A 50 -14.55 -26.71 -6.27
N ALA A 51 -15.76 -26.40 -6.66
CA ALA A 51 -16.35 -25.06 -6.48
C ALA A 51 -16.45 -24.65 -5.00
N LEU A 52 -16.88 -25.59 -4.13
CA LEU A 52 -16.91 -25.35 -2.68
C LEU A 52 -15.50 -25.20 -2.10
N GLY A 53 -14.55 -26.01 -2.55
CA GLY A 53 -13.14 -25.92 -2.13
C GLY A 53 -12.52 -24.58 -2.49
N VAL A 54 -12.68 -24.13 -3.73
CA VAL A 54 -12.22 -22.81 -4.20
C VAL A 54 -12.90 -21.68 -3.42
N GLY A 55 -14.21 -21.74 -3.22
CA GLY A 55 -14.95 -20.74 -2.45
C GLY A 55 -14.46 -20.63 -1.00
N LEU A 56 -14.18 -21.75 -0.35
CA LEU A 56 -13.63 -21.76 1.02
C LEU A 56 -12.21 -21.21 1.11
N ILE A 57 -11.38 -21.46 0.09
CA ILE A 57 -10.03 -20.90 0.02
C ILE A 57 -10.10 -19.39 -0.16
N GLN A 58 -10.90 -18.90 -1.11
CA GLN A 58 -11.10 -17.48 -1.34
C GLN A 58 -11.65 -16.77 -0.10
N GLN A 59 -12.64 -17.34 0.60
CA GLN A 59 -13.15 -16.75 1.84
C GLN A 59 -12.08 -16.64 2.95
N ARG A 60 -11.16 -17.59 3.02
CA ARG A 60 -10.05 -17.54 3.99
C ARG A 60 -9.02 -16.49 3.61
N GLU A 61 -8.69 -16.38 2.33
CA GLU A 61 -7.78 -15.36 1.81
C GLU A 61 -8.35 -13.96 2.06
N ASP A 62 -9.62 -13.73 1.69
CA ASP A 62 -10.34 -12.46 1.92
C ASP A 62 -10.40 -12.10 3.43
N ALA A 63 -10.61 -13.09 4.30
CA ALA A 63 -10.66 -12.87 5.74
C ALA A 63 -9.26 -12.48 6.29
N GLN A 64 -8.19 -13.13 5.80
CA GLN A 64 -6.83 -12.82 6.20
C GLN A 64 -6.38 -11.44 5.69
N GLU A 65 -6.76 -11.07 4.47
CA GLU A 65 -6.48 -9.75 3.92
C GLU A 65 -7.17 -8.64 4.71
N ARG A 66 -8.46 -8.82 5.07
CA ARG A 66 -9.19 -7.88 5.92
C ARG A 66 -8.53 -7.73 7.28
N GLU A 67 -8.23 -8.83 7.96
CA GLU A 67 -7.58 -8.80 9.26
C GLU A 67 -6.20 -8.12 9.20
N ARG A 68 -5.46 -8.30 8.10
CA ARG A 68 -4.19 -7.63 7.86
C ARG A 68 -4.39 -6.12 7.66
N THR A 69 -5.36 -5.72 6.86
CA THR A 69 -5.70 -4.31 6.61
C THR A 69 -6.15 -3.63 7.91
N ASP A 70 -6.99 -4.29 8.71
CA ASP A 70 -7.44 -3.77 10.00
C ASP A 70 -6.29 -3.58 10.99
N ARG A 71 -5.33 -4.50 11.00
CA ARG A 71 -4.11 -4.37 11.82
C ARG A 71 -3.22 -3.21 11.34
N MET A 72 -3.02 -3.04 10.03
CA MET A 72 -2.30 -1.90 9.47
C MET A 72 -2.99 -0.58 9.81
N ALA A 73 -4.32 -0.53 9.66
CA ALA A 73 -5.12 0.64 10.04
C ALA A 73 -4.97 0.99 11.52
N THR A 74 -4.94 -0.01 12.39
CA THR A 74 -4.71 0.19 13.83
C THR A 74 -3.33 0.78 14.10
N ALA A 75 -2.26 0.23 13.50
CA ALA A 75 -0.89 0.71 13.66
C ALA A 75 -0.73 2.15 13.16
N VAL A 76 -1.28 2.46 11.99
CA VAL A 76 -1.26 3.83 11.43
C VAL A 76 -2.05 4.81 12.29
N ASN A 77 -3.22 4.43 12.79
CA ASN A 77 -4.01 5.31 13.65
C ASN A 77 -3.31 5.59 14.99
N GLN A 78 -2.58 4.62 15.55
CA GLN A 78 -1.75 4.85 16.73
C GLN A 78 -0.59 5.81 16.43
N TYR A 79 0.10 5.62 15.30
CA TYR A 79 1.15 6.50 14.85
C TYR A 79 0.63 7.92 14.58
N ARG A 80 -0.46 8.02 13.84
CA ARG A 80 -1.15 9.27 13.54
C ARG A 80 -1.55 10.04 14.79
N GLY A 81 -2.11 9.34 15.79
CA GLY A 81 -2.51 9.95 17.06
C GLY A 81 -1.36 10.60 17.83
N GLN A 82 -0.11 10.21 17.55
CA GLN A 82 1.09 10.78 18.15
C GLN A 82 1.77 11.82 17.27
N ILE A 83 1.75 11.63 15.96
CA ILE A 83 2.43 12.51 14.99
C ILE A 83 1.60 13.74 14.63
N ASP A 84 0.28 13.61 14.37
CA ASP A 84 -0.57 14.74 13.97
C ASP A 84 -0.51 15.92 14.96
N PRO A 85 -0.56 15.71 16.30
CA PRO A 85 -0.42 16.82 17.26
C PRO A 85 0.95 17.50 17.16
N VAL A 86 2.03 16.76 16.89
CA VAL A 86 3.38 17.33 16.74
C VAL A 86 3.45 18.15 15.46
N LEU A 87 2.98 17.60 14.33
CA LEU A 87 2.95 18.32 13.05
C LEU A 87 2.14 19.61 13.14
N ALA A 88 1.01 19.61 13.85
CA ALA A 88 0.20 20.80 14.05
C ALA A 88 0.90 21.94 14.82
N THR A 89 1.99 21.64 15.55
CA THR A 89 2.79 22.68 16.23
C THR A 89 3.85 23.31 15.34
N VAL A 90 4.23 22.67 14.24
CA VAL A 90 5.34 23.10 13.38
C VAL A 90 4.88 23.66 12.04
N GLY A 91 3.61 23.48 11.65
CA GLY A 91 3.12 24.00 10.38
C GLY A 91 1.69 23.57 10.05
N GLN A 92 1.34 23.69 8.77
CA GLN A 92 0.00 23.43 8.29
C GLN A 92 -0.01 22.53 7.05
N PRO A 93 -1.00 21.61 6.94
CA PRO A 93 -1.20 20.85 5.73
C PRO A 93 -1.54 21.75 4.56
N GLN A 94 -0.91 21.51 3.40
CA GLN A 94 -1.21 22.20 2.15
C GLN A 94 -1.84 21.20 1.15
N PRO A 95 -3.02 21.50 0.58
CA PRO A 95 -3.59 20.67 -0.48
C PRO A 95 -2.72 20.71 -1.76
N PRO A 96 -2.60 19.58 -2.54
CA PRO A 96 -3.36 18.35 -2.39
C PRO A 96 -2.75 17.32 -1.41
N ALA A 97 -1.48 17.37 -1.07
CA ALA A 97 -0.81 16.43 -0.18
C ALA A 97 0.52 16.98 0.34
N GLY A 98 0.67 18.30 0.41
CA GLY A 98 1.84 18.97 0.94
C GLY A 98 1.69 19.32 2.42
N PHE A 99 2.76 19.82 2.99
CA PHE A 99 2.81 20.39 4.33
C PHE A 99 3.83 21.53 4.34
N ASP A 100 3.47 22.66 4.93
CA ASP A 100 4.35 23.82 5.10
C ASP A 100 4.84 23.83 6.55
N ALA A 101 6.10 23.48 6.73
CA ALA A 101 6.74 23.43 8.04
C ALA A 101 7.55 24.71 8.28
N PHE A 102 7.38 25.33 9.43
CA PHE A 102 8.06 26.57 9.82
C PHE A 102 7.93 27.73 8.79
N PRO A 103 6.70 28.06 8.36
CA PRO A 103 6.46 29.07 7.32
C PRO A 103 7.05 30.44 7.70
N ASP A 104 6.99 30.81 8.99
CA ASP A 104 7.51 32.08 9.47
C ASP A 104 9.04 32.17 9.35
N LEU A 105 9.75 31.06 9.61
CA LEU A 105 11.21 31.01 9.45
C LEU A 105 11.59 31.08 7.97
N GLY A 106 10.89 30.34 7.10
CA GLY A 106 11.08 30.39 5.66
C GLY A 106 10.81 31.77 5.05
N ALA A 107 9.77 32.46 5.54
CA ALA A 107 9.47 33.83 5.10
C ALA A 107 10.48 34.87 5.60
N THR A 108 11.11 34.63 6.73
CA THR A 108 12.04 35.56 7.37
C THR A 108 13.44 35.53 6.75
N LEU A 109 13.93 34.34 6.36
CA LEU A 109 15.27 34.16 5.78
C LEU A 109 15.57 35.06 4.58
N PRO A 110 14.71 35.18 3.55
CA PRO A 110 14.98 36.09 2.42
C PRO A 110 15.01 37.57 2.84
N VAL A 111 14.22 37.95 3.85
CA VAL A 111 14.16 39.34 4.33
C VAL A 111 15.47 39.76 4.97
N ILE A 112 16.01 38.94 5.89
CA ILE A 112 17.26 39.26 6.58
C ILE A 112 18.53 39.06 5.73
N SER A 113 18.41 38.28 4.65
CA SER A 113 19.51 38.09 3.68
C SER A 113 19.58 39.24 2.64
N SER A 114 18.62 40.16 2.66
CA SER A 114 18.63 41.31 1.75
C SER A 114 19.53 42.43 2.25
N ASP A 115 20.14 43.20 1.31
CA ASP A 115 20.97 44.33 1.64
C ASP A 115 20.20 45.49 2.33
N ASP A 116 18.86 45.49 2.25
CA ASP A 116 17.96 46.50 2.81
C ASP A 116 17.44 46.12 4.20
N ALA A 117 17.91 45.02 4.80
CA ALA A 117 17.44 44.56 6.11
C ALA A 117 17.78 45.59 7.21
N ASP A 118 16.75 46.03 7.93
CA ASP A 118 16.89 46.96 9.05
C ASP A 118 17.00 46.24 10.41
N GLU A 119 17.32 46.98 11.47
CA GLU A 119 17.46 46.44 12.82
C GLU A 119 16.14 45.76 13.30
N ALA A 120 14.99 46.31 12.93
CA ALA A 120 13.70 45.76 13.31
C ALA A 120 13.43 44.41 12.64
N ALA A 121 13.90 44.19 11.38
CA ALA A 121 13.84 42.94 10.70
C ALA A 121 14.72 41.89 11.39
N PHE A 122 15.92 42.23 11.84
CA PHE A 122 16.77 41.33 12.59
C PHE A 122 16.21 40.96 13.96
N ASP A 123 15.62 41.91 14.71
CA ASP A 123 14.97 41.62 16.01
C ASP A 123 13.78 40.68 15.84
N GLN A 124 12.99 40.87 14.79
CA GLN A 124 11.88 39.98 14.46
C GLN A 124 12.38 38.61 14.08
N ALA A 125 13.40 38.53 13.23
CA ALA A 125 14.02 37.29 12.79
C ALA A 125 14.61 36.49 13.96
N GLU A 126 15.26 37.15 14.89
CA GLU A 126 15.81 36.49 16.09
C GLU A 126 14.69 35.87 16.94
N THR A 127 13.56 36.54 17.09
CA THR A 127 12.40 36.01 17.82
C THR A 127 11.82 34.79 17.11
N VAL A 128 11.57 34.89 15.80
CA VAL A 128 11.06 33.79 14.97
C VAL A 128 12.02 32.59 15.01
N ALA A 129 13.33 32.85 14.87
CA ALA A 129 14.31 31.78 14.88
C ALA A 129 14.41 31.08 16.26
N ARG A 130 14.31 31.79 17.36
CA ARG A 130 14.29 31.18 18.72
C ARG A 130 13.06 30.30 18.93
N ASP A 131 11.89 30.79 18.53
CA ASP A 131 10.63 30.04 18.65
C ASP A 131 10.66 28.79 17.76
N SER A 132 11.15 28.96 16.51
CA SER A 132 11.30 27.85 15.57
C SER A 132 12.29 26.80 16.09
N ALA A 133 13.45 27.20 16.61
CA ALA A 133 14.45 26.28 17.17
C ALA A 133 13.89 25.50 18.36
N SER A 134 13.14 26.16 19.24
CA SER A 134 12.50 25.51 20.39
C SER A 134 11.43 24.51 19.96
N SER A 135 10.57 24.91 19.03
CA SER A 135 9.50 24.06 18.49
C SER A 135 10.06 22.87 17.72
N ALA A 136 11.07 23.09 16.88
CA ALA A 136 11.73 22.03 16.12
C ALA A 136 12.42 20.99 17.03
N ARG A 137 13.12 21.45 18.08
CA ARG A 137 13.73 20.55 19.07
C ARG A 137 12.69 19.70 19.79
N SER A 138 11.60 20.32 20.26
CA SER A 138 10.51 19.63 20.92
C SER A 138 9.85 18.62 20.00
N ALA A 139 9.60 19.01 18.75
CA ALA A 139 9.02 18.12 17.72
C ALA A 139 9.95 16.94 17.42
N ALA A 140 11.26 17.19 17.23
CA ALA A 140 12.24 16.11 17.00
C ALA A 140 12.21 15.07 18.11
N SER A 141 12.27 15.49 19.36
CA SER A 141 12.20 14.60 20.51
C SER A 141 10.89 13.84 20.56
N SER A 142 9.76 14.52 20.35
CA SER A 142 8.44 13.88 20.38
C SER A 142 8.27 12.84 19.28
N ILE A 143 8.82 13.08 18.07
CA ILE A 143 8.78 12.14 16.95
C ILE A 143 9.68 10.92 17.23
N GLU A 144 10.89 11.14 17.78
CA GLU A 144 11.82 10.06 18.15
C GLU A 144 11.26 9.15 19.24
N ASP A 145 10.51 9.70 20.18
CA ASP A 145 9.90 8.96 21.29
C ASP A 145 8.69 8.10 20.86
N VAL A 146 8.18 8.27 19.63
CA VAL A 146 7.07 7.44 19.11
C VAL A 146 7.53 5.99 18.96
N PRO A 147 6.91 5.00 19.62
CA PRO A 147 7.36 3.61 19.58
C PRO A 147 6.88 2.89 18.31
N VAL A 148 7.26 3.38 17.12
CA VAL A 148 6.84 2.84 15.81
C VAL A 148 7.18 1.35 15.71
N ALA A 149 8.34 0.93 16.21
CA ALA A 149 8.76 -0.48 16.21
C ALA A 149 7.75 -1.39 16.97
N ASP A 150 7.07 -0.88 17.98
CA ASP A 150 6.06 -1.63 18.72
C ASP A 150 4.76 -1.76 17.92
N PHE A 151 4.39 -0.73 17.17
CA PHE A 151 3.19 -0.73 16.31
C PHE A 151 3.30 -1.73 15.14
N ILE A 152 4.53 -1.93 14.62
CA ILE A 152 4.82 -2.79 13.47
C ILE A 152 5.44 -4.14 13.84
N ARG A 153 5.44 -4.52 15.13
CA ARG A 153 6.04 -5.78 15.62
C ARG A 153 5.40 -7.03 15.04
N ASP A 154 4.16 -6.96 14.57
CA ASP A 154 3.42 -8.06 13.99
C ASP A 154 4.02 -8.53 12.66
N ARG A 155 4.25 -9.85 12.53
CA ARG A 155 4.86 -10.48 11.35
C ARG A 155 3.98 -10.49 10.09
N GLY A 156 2.76 -9.96 10.18
CA GLY A 156 1.79 -9.98 9.09
C GLY A 156 1.85 -8.78 8.14
N PHE A 157 2.62 -7.74 8.47
CA PHE A 157 2.69 -6.52 7.66
C PHE A 157 3.51 -6.69 6.38
N SER A 158 3.19 -5.93 5.32
CA SER A 158 4.02 -5.87 4.14
C SER A 158 5.34 -5.18 4.45
N ARG A 159 6.42 -5.57 3.75
CA ARG A 159 7.71 -4.91 3.91
C ARG A 159 7.62 -3.42 3.60
N GLU A 160 6.86 -3.05 2.57
CA GLU A 160 6.67 -1.67 2.14
C GLU A 160 6.01 -0.84 3.25
N PHE A 161 4.93 -1.34 3.85
CA PHE A 161 4.26 -0.66 4.97
C PHE A 161 5.22 -0.42 6.15
N VAL A 162 6.01 -1.43 6.51
CA VAL A 162 7.01 -1.30 7.59
C VAL A 162 8.06 -0.24 7.25
N VAL A 163 8.53 -0.20 6.00
CA VAL A 163 9.50 0.80 5.53
C VAL A 163 8.89 2.19 5.61
N TYR A 164 7.68 2.40 5.09
CA TYR A 164 7.01 3.71 5.17
C TYR A 164 6.86 4.23 6.60
N MET A 165 6.48 3.37 7.53
CA MET A 165 6.33 3.76 8.94
C MET A 165 7.66 4.17 9.59
N LEU A 166 8.75 3.44 9.32
CA LEU A 166 10.07 3.70 9.89
C LEU A 166 10.75 4.91 9.22
N ASP A 167 10.68 4.98 7.90
CA ASP A 167 11.30 6.07 7.13
C ASP A 167 10.59 7.38 7.40
N SER A 168 9.25 7.37 7.51
CA SER A 168 8.49 8.54 7.95
C SER A 168 8.98 9.07 9.29
N GLN A 169 9.08 8.23 10.32
CA GLN A 169 9.59 8.67 11.63
C GLN A 169 11.01 9.24 11.53
N SER A 170 11.90 8.52 10.85
CA SER A 170 13.31 8.87 10.73
C SER A 170 13.52 10.20 9.99
N GLU A 171 12.86 10.35 8.82
CA GLU A 171 13.02 11.56 7.99
C GLU A 171 12.31 12.77 8.63
N LEU A 172 11.15 12.60 9.25
CA LEU A 172 10.51 13.70 10.00
C LEU A 172 11.37 14.15 11.19
N ALA A 173 11.89 13.24 11.99
CA ALA A 173 12.78 13.59 13.10
C ALA A 173 14.06 14.27 12.62
N ARG A 174 14.65 13.79 11.51
CA ARG A 174 15.80 14.40 10.87
C ARG A 174 15.48 15.81 10.39
N ALA A 175 14.37 16.03 9.72
CA ALA A 175 13.94 17.32 9.25
C ALA A 175 13.81 18.32 10.40
N MET A 176 13.20 17.93 11.52
CA MET A 176 13.08 18.79 12.71
C MET A 176 14.46 19.22 13.25
N LYS A 177 15.44 18.31 13.29
CA LYS A 177 16.80 18.65 13.71
C LYS A 177 17.49 19.62 12.75
N LEU A 178 17.23 19.49 11.46
CA LEU A 178 17.77 20.39 10.45
C LEU A 178 17.13 21.79 10.55
N TYR A 179 15.82 21.89 10.77
CA TYR A 179 15.15 23.17 11.05
C TYR A 179 15.67 23.82 12.33
N GLU A 180 15.90 23.06 13.40
CA GLU A 180 16.52 23.57 14.61
C GLU A 180 17.90 24.17 14.32
N GLN A 181 18.75 23.46 13.55
CA GLN A 181 20.09 23.92 13.19
C GLN A 181 20.05 25.17 12.29
N ALA A 182 19.14 25.21 11.31
CA ALA A 182 18.95 26.38 10.45
C ALA A 182 18.57 27.61 11.30
N ALA A 183 17.59 27.47 12.20
CA ALA A 183 17.18 28.54 13.10
C ALA A 183 18.32 28.98 14.04
N GLN A 184 19.16 28.07 14.53
CA GLN A 184 20.35 28.41 15.32
C GLN A 184 21.37 29.20 14.51
N LEU A 185 21.57 28.87 13.23
CA LEU A 185 22.46 29.63 12.35
C LEU A 185 21.95 31.05 12.10
N VAL A 186 20.63 31.24 11.98
CA VAL A 186 20.01 32.57 11.92
C VAL A 186 20.36 33.38 13.16
N ILE A 187 20.14 32.82 14.36
CA ILE A 187 20.43 33.50 15.64
C ILE A 187 21.92 33.87 15.73
N LEU A 188 22.80 32.95 15.33
CA LEU A 188 24.25 33.21 15.33
C LEU A 188 24.59 34.30 14.32
N GLY A 189 24.07 34.23 13.09
CA GLY A 189 24.33 35.20 12.04
C GLY A 189 23.95 36.62 12.44
N ILE A 190 22.77 36.79 13.07
CA ILE A 190 22.29 38.08 13.56
C ILE A 190 23.24 38.67 14.62
N GLY A 191 23.86 37.83 15.44
CA GLY A 191 24.79 38.25 16.49
C GLY A 191 26.19 38.69 16.00
N PHE A 192 26.51 38.56 14.69
CA PHE A 192 27.80 39.00 14.16
C PHE A 192 27.76 40.46 13.68
N ASP A 193 28.78 41.22 14.07
CA ASP A 193 28.92 42.62 13.65
C ASP A 193 29.47 42.73 12.22
N ASP A 194 30.30 41.77 11.78
CA ASP A 194 30.83 41.76 10.41
C ASP A 194 29.74 41.33 9.40
N PRO A 195 29.40 42.20 8.44
CA PRO A 195 28.38 41.90 7.44
C PRO A 195 28.71 40.67 6.57
N SER A 196 29.99 40.40 6.30
CA SER A 196 30.42 39.27 5.47
C SER A 196 30.22 37.95 6.22
N GLU A 197 30.64 37.87 7.48
CA GLU A 197 30.46 36.68 8.32
C GLU A 197 28.94 36.42 8.60
N ARG A 198 28.18 37.49 8.80
CA ARG A 198 26.73 37.42 8.92
C ARG A 198 26.11 36.80 7.67
N GLN A 199 26.47 37.31 6.49
CA GLN A 199 25.89 36.83 5.21
C GLN A 199 26.22 35.36 4.96
N ASP A 200 27.45 34.92 5.27
CA ASP A 200 27.88 33.54 5.13
C ASP A 200 27.06 32.60 6.02
N LEU A 201 26.75 33.02 7.26
CA LEU A 201 25.90 32.22 8.18
C LEU A 201 24.45 32.20 7.76
N LEU A 202 23.88 33.32 7.29
CA LEU A 202 22.50 33.38 6.80
C LEU A 202 22.32 32.55 5.52
N SER A 203 23.30 32.57 4.61
CA SER A 203 23.32 31.70 3.43
C SER A 203 23.35 30.20 3.82
N SER A 204 24.18 29.87 4.82
CA SER A 204 24.24 28.50 5.34
C SER A 204 22.95 28.07 6.03
N ALA A 205 22.27 29.02 6.66
CA ALA A 205 20.96 28.76 7.27
C ALA A 205 19.89 28.48 6.19
N ASP A 206 19.89 29.24 5.09
CA ASP A 206 18.98 29.06 3.96
C ASP A 206 19.19 27.71 3.27
N ASP A 207 20.47 27.35 2.99
CA ASP A 207 20.83 26.04 2.44
C ASP A 207 20.35 24.89 3.33
N LEU A 208 20.54 25.04 4.64
CA LEU A 208 20.12 24.01 5.61
C LEU A 208 18.60 23.93 5.76
N PHE A 209 17.91 25.07 5.67
CA PHE A 209 16.46 25.13 5.65
C PHE A 209 15.90 24.37 4.43
N ALA A 210 16.47 24.57 3.24
CA ALA A 210 16.07 23.87 2.02
C ALA A 210 16.27 22.34 2.15
N VAL A 211 17.38 21.90 2.76
CA VAL A 211 17.62 20.48 3.04
C VAL A 211 16.61 19.92 4.04
N ALA A 212 16.21 20.73 5.03
CA ALA A 212 15.19 20.35 6.00
C ALA A 212 13.81 20.17 5.33
N GLU A 213 13.44 21.08 4.42
CA GLU A 213 12.19 20.97 3.63
C GLU A 213 12.17 19.69 2.80
N GLU A 214 13.29 19.35 2.14
CA GLU A 214 13.38 18.11 1.36
C GLU A 214 13.24 16.85 2.24
N ALA A 215 13.89 16.81 3.40
CA ALA A 215 13.77 15.71 4.35
C ALA A 215 12.34 15.61 4.90
N PHE A 216 11.73 16.76 5.23
CA PHE A 216 10.36 16.81 5.70
C PHE A 216 9.38 16.30 4.65
N ALA A 217 9.51 16.78 3.40
CA ALA A 217 8.64 16.35 2.30
C ALA A 217 8.70 14.83 2.07
N ARG A 218 9.90 14.23 2.17
CA ARG A 218 10.07 12.78 2.08
C ARG A 218 9.39 12.05 3.23
N GLY A 219 9.66 12.44 4.47
CA GLY A 219 9.07 11.81 5.64
C GLY A 219 7.55 11.95 5.68
N TYR A 220 7.02 13.10 5.22
CA TYR A 220 5.58 13.31 5.11
C TYR A 220 4.95 12.48 3.98
N ALA A 221 5.63 12.33 2.85
CA ALA A 221 5.18 11.44 1.78
C ALA A 221 5.09 9.99 2.26
N ASP A 222 6.11 9.48 2.96
CA ASP A 222 6.08 8.14 3.54
C ASP A 222 4.95 7.98 4.57
N TYR A 223 4.67 9.03 5.35
CA TYR A 223 3.53 9.07 6.27
C TYR A 223 2.19 8.92 5.55
N VAL A 224 2.01 9.62 4.42
CA VAL A 224 0.81 9.53 3.57
C VAL A 224 0.72 8.15 2.91
N GLU A 225 1.83 7.61 2.41
CA GLU A 225 1.87 6.26 1.81
C GLU A 225 1.55 5.15 2.83
N ALA A 226 2.01 5.28 4.07
CA ALA A 226 1.62 4.36 5.14
C ALA A 226 0.11 4.38 5.40
N GLN A 227 -0.52 5.56 5.38
CA GLN A 227 -1.96 5.71 5.52
C GLN A 227 -2.72 5.11 4.33
N ALA A 228 -2.22 5.33 3.11
CA ALA A 228 -2.79 4.78 1.88
C ALA A 228 -2.71 3.24 1.88
N ALA A 229 -1.56 2.67 2.25
CA ALA A 229 -1.35 1.22 2.36
C ALA A 229 -2.27 0.56 3.40
N ALA A 230 -2.62 1.29 4.45
CA ALA A 230 -3.56 0.86 5.49
C ALA A 230 -5.05 1.12 5.14
N GLY A 231 -5.35 1.76 4.01
CA GLY A 231 -6.70 2.12 3.61
C GLY A 231 -7.34 3.21 4.48
N VAL A 232 -6.54 3.98 5.24
CA VAL A 232 -7.02 5.04 6.15
C VAL A 232 -6.88 6.43 5.53
N PHE A 233 -6.12 6.56 4.45
CA PHE A 233 -5.95 7.83 3.76
C PHE A 233 -7.26 8.26 3.08
N GLN A 234 -7.79 9.38 3.52
CA GLN A 234 -8.84 10.09 2.80
C GLN A 234 -8.21 11.34 2.20
N PRO A 235 -7.96 11.38 0.88
CA PRO A 235 -7.54 12.61 0.24
C PRO A 235 -8.60 13.67 0.54
N VAL A 236 -8.16 14.84 1.03
CA VAL A 236 -9.07 15.97 1.22
C VAL A 236 -9.65 16.30 -0.15
N ALA A 237 -10.95 16.02 -0.33
CA ALA A 237 -11.63 16.38 -1.56
C ALA A 237 -11.52 17.89 -1.73
N PRO A 238 -11.15 18.40 -2.91
CA PRO A 238 -11.13 19.83 -3.15
C PRO A 238 -12.56 20.36 -2.90
N THR A 239 -12.70 21.20 -1.89
CA THR A 239 -13.91 21.96 -1.66
C THR A 239 -14.07 22.89 -2.84
N GLY A 240 -14.96 22.51 -3.78
CA GLY A 240 -15.36 23.34 -4.93
C GLY A 240 -16.10 24.61 -4.54
#